data_1436f551ceef34345341358b177bcbe9
#
_entry.id   1436f551ceef34345341358b177bcbe9
#
_cell.length_a   1.000
_cell.length_b   1.000
_cell.length_c   1.000
_cell.angle_alpha   90.00
_cell.angle_beta   90.00
_cell.angle_gamma   90.00
#
_symmetry.space_group_name_H-M   'P 1'
#
loop_
_entity.id
_entity.type
_entity.pdbx_description
1 polymer ?
#
loop_
_entity_poly.entity_id
_entity_poly.type
_entity_poly.pdbx_seq_one_letter_code
_entity_poly.pdbx_strand_id
1 'polypeptide(L)'
;MSSIDFMRQTLDFIHRGFRGAPEGLTEQQLHFVPEGHSHSIAWCMWHAARIEDLFFEQIFQGQPAEWESGGWAARTGLPETGFGTGQSDEDAAKIHISSLEAFQGYQERVAELALAFLGSLDEEALKREVKLRERTETLGDSINLHLVIHLNGHRGEVNLLRGMMGLEPVLLNQGG
;
A
#
# COMPACT_ATOMS: atom_id res chain seq x y z
N MET A 1 -14.18 1.80 -21.41
CA MET A 1 -13.23 1.92 -20.30
C MET A 1 -12.02 1.09 -20.70
N SER A 2 -10.84 1.69 -20.79
CA SER A 2 -9.58 1.01 -21.09
C SER A 2 -9.10 0.18 -19.90
N SER A 3 -8.12 -0.73 -20.10
CA SER A 3 -7.49 -1.46 -18.99
C SER A 3 -6.81 -0.51 -18.01
N ILE A 4 -6.18 0.53 -18.52
CA ILE A 4 -5.53 1.57 -17.71
C ILE A 4 -6.56 2.34 -16.86
N ASP A 5 -7.70 2.74 -17.44
CA ASP A 5 -8.77 3.40 -16.69
C ASP A 5 -9.30 2.50 -15.57
N PHE A 6 -9.47 1.21 -15.85
CA PHE A 6 -9.89 0.23 -14.84
C PHE A 6 -8.87 0.12 -13.70
N MET A 7 -7.58 -0.02 -14.03
CA MET A 7 -6.50 -0.11 -13.04
C MET A 7 -6.43 1.16 -12.18
N ARG A 8 -6.50 2.34 -12.80
CA ARG A 8 -6.49 3.62 -12.10
C ARG A 8 -7.67 3.76 -11.13
N GLN A 9 -8.88 3.45 -11.57
CA GLN A 9 -10.08 3.51 -10.72
C GLN A 9 -10.00 2.51 -9.58
N THR A 10 -9.47 1.31 -9.84
CA THR A 10 -9.33 0.28 -8.81
C THR A 10 -8.29 0.67 -7.77
N LEU A 11 -7.12 1.20 -8.19
CA LEU A 11 -6.10 1.67 -7.25
C LEU A 11 -6.58 2.88 -6.46
N ASP A 12 -7.24 3.86 -7.09
CA ASP A 12 -7.83 4.99 -6.35
C ASP A 12 -8.85 4.51 -5.30
N PHE A 13 -9.64 3.50 -5.61
CA PHE A 13 -10.55 2.87 -4.65
C PHE A 13 -9.78 2.23 -3.48
N ILE A 14 -8.68 1.52 -3.75
CA ILE A 14 -7.83 0.91 -2.73
C ILE A 14 -7.17 2.01 -1.86
N HIS A 15 -6.63 3.06 -2.47
CA HIS A 15 -6.03 4.20 -1.77
C HIS A 15 -7.02 4.87 -0.81
N ARG A 16 -8.26 5.10 -1.22
CA ARG A 16 -9.31 5.63 -0.34
C ARG A 16 -9.56 4.73 0.87
N GLY A 17 -9.53 3.41 0.65
CA GLY A 17 -9.64 2.44 1.74
C GLY A 17 -8.53 2.56 2.77
N PHE A 18 -7.29 2.70 2.32
CA PHE A 18 -6.15 2.86 3.25
C PHE A 18 -6.12 4.24 3.92
N ARG A 19 -6.52 5.32 3.23
CA ARG A 19 -6.67 6.63 3.86
C ARG A 19 -7.71 6.63 4.98
N GLY A 20 -8.83 5.93 4.79
CA GLY A 20 -9.87 5.77 5.81
C GLY A 20 -9.55 4.74 6.90
N ALA A 21 -8.52 3.91 6.72
CA ALA A 21 -8.19 2.83 7.65
C ALA A 21 -8.02 3.28 9.12
N PRO A 22 -7.36 4.41 9.41
CA PRO A 22 -7.17 4.87 10.80
C PRO A 22 -8.35 5.69 11.36
N GLU A 23 -9.39 5.96 10.58
CA GLU A 23 -10.52 6.79 11.06
C GLU A 23 -11.20 6.18 12.27
N GLY A 24 -11.34 6.99 13.32
CA GLY A 24 -11.97 6.59 14.57
C GLY A 24 -11.18 5.61 15.42
N LEU A 25 -9.94 5.28 15.06
CA LEU A 25 -9.06 4.43 15.86
C LEU A 25 -8.30 5.24 16.91
N THR A 26 -8.14 4.63 18.10
CA THR A 26 -7.09 5.04 19.02
C THR A 26 -5.74 4.54 18.54
N GLU A 27 -4.65 5.12 19.05
CA GLU A 27 -3.28 4.64 18.77
C GLU A 27 -3.12 3.15 19.09
N GLN A 28 -3.68 2.71 20.23
CA GLN A 28 -3.66 1.29 20.62
C GLN A 28 -4.39 0.40 19.61
N GLN A 29 -5.53 0.84 19.08
CA GLN A 29 -6.29 0.09 18.09
C GLN A 29 -5.58 0.03 16.73
N LEU A 30 -4.91 1.12 16.32
CA LEU A 30 -4.13 1.16 15.09
C LEU A 30 -3.00 0.12 15.09
N HIS A 31 -2.37 -0.10 16.25
CA HIS A 31 -1.24 -1.04 16.45
C HIS A 31 -1.64 -2.38 17.07
N PHE A 32 -2.95 -2.63 17.21
CA PHE A 32 -3.44 -3.88 17.79
C PHE A 32 -3.13 -5.07 16.86
N VAL A 33 -2.47 -6.09 17.43
CA VAL A 33 -2.21 -7.38 16.80
C VAL A 33 -3.03 -8.44 17.53
N PRO A 34 -3.98 -9.11 16.88
CA PRO A 34 -4.75 -10.20 17.50
C PRO A 34 -3.86 -11.38 17.87
N GLU A 35 -4.23 -12.12 18.92
CA GLU A 35 -3.53 -13.35 19.31
C GLU A 35 -3.51 -14.35 18.14
N GLY A 36 -2.33 -14.92 17.85
CA GLY A 36 -2.14 -15.85 16.74
C GLY A 36 -2.08 -15.20 15.35
N HIS A 37 -1.99 -13.88 15.26
CA HIS A 37 -1.82 -13.11 14.02
C HIS A 37 -0.54 -12.28 14.10
N SER A 38 -0.07 -11.80 12.92
CA SER A 38 1.18 -11.04 12.82
C SER A 38 0.96 -9.58 12.43
N HIS A 39 -0.19 -9.24 11.86
CA HIS A 39 -0.40 -7.92 11.27
C HIS A 39 -1.34 -7.05 12.11
N SER A 40 -0.94 -5.80 12.31
CA SER A 40 -1.82 -4.72 12.77
C SER A 40 -2.33 -3.91 11.56
N ILE A 41 -3.29 -3.00 11.79
CA ILE A 41 -3.73 -2.04 10.77
C ILE A 41 -2.54 -1.16 10.33
N ALA A 42 -1.70 -0.71 11.28
CA ALA A 42 -0.49 0.06 10.99
C ALA A 42 0.46 -0.69 10.05
N TRP A 43 0.68 -1.99 10.31
CA TRP A 43 1.51 -2.82 9.45
C TRP A 43 0.91 -2.94 8.03
N CYS A 44 -0.38 -3.23 7.91
CA CYS A 44 -1.04 -3.33 6.61
C CYS A 44 -0.94 -2.03 5.80
N MET A 45 -1.13 -0.88 6.46
CA MET A 45 -0.99 0.43 5.83
C MET A 45 0.44 0.69 5.35
N TRP A 46 1.44 0.43 6.21
CA TRP A 46 2.85 0.62 5.89
C TRP A 46 3.30 -0.31 4.77
N HIS A 47 3.02 -1.60 4.89
CA HIS A 47 3.40 -2.59 3.89
C HIS A 47 2.80 -2.26 2.51
N ALA A 48 1.50 -1.94 2.46
CA ALA A 48 0.84 -1.58 1.21
C ALA A 48 1.51 -0.38 0.52
N ALA A 49 1.74 0.71 1.25
CA ALA A 49 2.38 1.90 0.69
C ALA A 49 3.84 1.64 0.25
N ARG A 50 4.61 0.85 1.03
CA ARG A 50 5.99 0.50 0.69
C ARG A 50 6.09 -0.41 -0.54
N ILE A 51 5.18 -1.36 -0.70
CA ILE A 51 5.11 -2.22 -1.89
C ILE A 51 4.76 -1.39 -3.12
N GLU A 52 3.79 -0.51 -3.00
CA GLU A 52 3.38 0.34 -4.11
C GLU A 52 4.52 1.26 -4.58
N ASP A 53 5.19 1.93 -3.65
CA ASP A 53 6.35 2.77 -3.90
C ASP A 53 7.50 1.99 -4.56
N LEU A 54 7.83 0.80 -4.03
CA LEU A 54 8.84 -0.09 -4.61
C LEU A 54 8.52 -0.43 -6.07
N PHE A 55 7.28 -0.79 -6.36
CA PHE A 55 6.91 -1.21 -7.71
C PHE A 55 6.87 -0.03 -8.68
N PHE A 56 6.19 1.05 -8.34
CA PHE A 56 6.04 2.17 -9.26
C PHE A 56 7.35 2.91 -9.49
N GLU A 57 8.15 3.17 -8.45
CA GLU A 57 9.38 3.94 -8.61
C GLU A 57 10.56 3.06 -9.02
N GLN A 58 10.88 2.02 -8.24
CA GLN A 58 12.11 1.27 -8.49
C GLN A 58 11.94 0.24 -9.61
N ILE A 59 10.88 -0.58 -9.55
CA ILE A 59 10.76 -1.72 -10.48
C ILE A 59 10.31 -1.25 -11.86
N PHE A 60 9.31 -0.36 -11.95
CA PHE A 60 8.76 0.04 -13.24
C PHE A 60 9.53 1.17 -13.91
N GLN A 61 10.14 2.08 -13.13
CA GLN A 61 10.78 3.28 -13.64
C GLN A 61 12.30 3.33 -13.39
N GLY A 62 12.85 2.48 -12.51
CA GLY A 62 14.28 2.49 -12.16
C GLY A 62 14.71 3.74 -11.38
N GLN A 63 13.76 4.40 -10.73
CA GLN A 63 13.99 5.59 -9.90
C GLN A 63 14.18 5.18 -8.43
N PRO A 64 14.83 6.00 -7.60
CA PRO A 64 14.79 5.80 -6.15
C PRO A 64 13.35 5.84 -5.64
N ALA A 65 13.01 4.97 -4.68
CA ALA A 65 11.70 5.00 -4.07
C ALA A 65 11.47 6.35 -3.34
N GLU A 66 10.23 6.80 -3.31
CA GLU A 66 9.82 8.02 -2.61
C GLU A 66 10.14 7.94 -1.10
N TRP A 67 10.11 6.72 -0.54
CA TRP A 67 10.49 6.47 0.85
C TRP A 67 11.88 7.01 1.19
N GLU A 68 12.86 6.67 0.36
CA GLU A 68 14.25 7.11 0.54
C GLU A 68 14.41 8.58 0.14
N SER A 69 13.91 8.97 -1.03
CA SER A 69 14.09 10.32 -1.58
C SER A 69 13.39 11.40 -0.76
N GLY A 70 12.23 11.09 -0.19
CA GLY A 70 11.45 12.00 0.67
C GLY A 70 11.84 11.95 2.16
N GLY A 71 12.76 11.06 2.56
CA GLY A 71 13.21 10.93 3.96
C GLY A 71 12.09 10.52 4.92
N TRP A 72 11.14 9.71 4.46
CA TRP A 72 9.92 9.41 5.21
C TRP A 72 10.14 8.56 6.46
N ALA A 73 11.19 7.73 6.50
CA ALA A 73 11.53 6.95 7.68
C ALA A 73 11.70 7.83 8.94
N ALA A 74 12.51 8.88 8.82
CA ALA A 74 12.74 9.82 9.93
C ALA A 74 11.49 10.60 10.34
N ARG A 75 10.59 10.88 9.40
CA ARG A 75 9.35 11.65 9.63
C ARG A 75 8.26 10.82 10.30
N THR A 76 8.22 9.52 10.01
CA THR A 76 7.17 8.60 10.46
C THR A 76 7.57 7.74 11.66
N GLY A 77 8.87 7.64 11.95
CA GLY A 77 9.43 6.74 12.96
C GLY A 77 9.47 5.27 12.55
N LEU A 78 9.23 4.98 11.26
CA LEU A 78 9.22 3.63 10.71
C LEU A 78 10.62 3.21 10.21
N PRO A 79 10.87 1.90 9.98
CA PRO A 79 12.17 1.40 9.53
C PRO A 79 12.65 2.06 8.23
N GLU A 80 13.94 2.41 8.16
CA GLU A 80 14.55 2.98 6.95
C GLU A 80 14.50 2.02 5.76
N THR A 81 14.65 0.73 6.03
CA THR A 81 14.73 -0.32 5.01
C THR A 81 13.62 -1.35 5.17
N GLY A 82 13.41 -2.12 4.12
CA GLY A 82 12.39 -3.16 4.10
C GLY A 82 11.00 -2.62 3.71
N PHE A 83 10.14 -3.56 3.45
CA PHE A 83 8.76 -3.32 3.01
C PHE A 83 7.77 -4.39 3.52
N GLY A 84 8.15 -5.16 4.53
CA GLY A 84 7.28 -6.14 5.21
C GLY A 84 7.32 -7.56 4.64
N THR A 85 7.62 -7.75 3.37
CA THR A 85 7.62 -9.10 2.76
C THR A 85 8.71 -9.98 3.40
N GLY A 86 8.27 -11.12 3.97
CA GLY A 86 9.17 -12.09 4.60
C GLY A 86 9.65 -11.71 6.01
N GLN A 87 9.05 -10.68 6.62
CA GLN A 87 9.28 -10.40 8.05
C GLN A 87 8.78 -11.55 8.92
N SER A 88 9.41 -11.74 10.08
CA SER A 88 8.86 -12.56 11.14
C SER A 88 7.64 -11.87 11.78
N ASP A 89 6.76 -12.66 12.40
CA ASP A 89 5.61 -12.11 13.15
C ASP A 89 6.06 -11.14 14.25
N GLU A 90 7.21 -11.45 14.89
CA GLU A 90 7.80 -10.57 15.90
C GLU A 90 8.21 -9.21 15.33
N ASP A 91 8.80 -9.18 14.13
CA ASP A 91 9.22 -7.92 13.50
C ASP A 91 8.03 -7.16 12.91
N ALA A 92 7.04 -7.87 12.37
CA ALA A 92 5.81 -7.25 11.90
C ALA A 92 5.06 -6.55 13.05
N ALA A 93 5.01 -7.16 14.23
CA ALA A 93 4.38 -6.59 15.42
C ALA A 93 5.10 -5.34 15.96
N LYS A 94 6.36 -5.10 15.58
CA LYS A 94 7.14 -3.91 15.96
C LYS A 94 6.87 -2.69 15.07
N ILE A 95 6.13 -2.85 13.97
CA ILE A 95 5.82 -1.72 13.09
C ILE A 95 4.90 -0.76 13.83
N HIS A 96 5.43 0.44 14.09
CA HIS A 96 4.77 1.47 14.86
C HIS A 96 4.85 2.82 14.15
N ILE A 97 3.71 3.36 13.75
CA ILE A 97 3.60 4.68 13.11
C ILE A 97 3.60 5.74 14.20
N SER A 98 4.72 6.43 14.38
CA SER A 98 4.85 7.47 15.41
C SER A 98 4.18 8.79 15.02
N SER A 99 4.03 9.07 13.73
CA SER A 99 3.31 10.23 13.21
C SER A 99 2.36 9.78 12.10
N LEU A 100 1.09 9.66 12.45
CA LEU A 100 0.05 9.28 11.49
C LEU A 100 -0.09 10.34 10.37
N GLU A 101 -0.01 11.62 10.70
CA GLU A 101 -0.06 12.72 9.73
C GLU A 101 1.07 12.61 8.70
N ALA A 102 2.32 12.42 9.16
CA ALA A 102 3.45 12.26 8.26
C ALA A 102 3.29 11.00 7.40
N PHE A 103 2.79 9.91 7.99
CA PHE A 103 2.58 8.66 7.25
C PHE A 103 1.47 8.79 6.19
N GLN A 104 0.38 9.47 6.49
CA GLN A 104 -0.68 9.76 5.52
C GLN A 104 -0.15 10.64 4.37
N GLY A 105 0.72 11.62 4.67
CA GLY A 105 1.41 12.39 3.63
C GLY A 105 2.28 11.53 2.70
N TYR A 106 2.95 10.51 3.24
CA TYR A 106 3.67 9.51 2.43
C TYR A 106 2.71 8.71 1.54
N GLN A 107 1.61 8.19 2.12
CA GLN A 107 0.61 7.44 1.34
C GLN A 107 0.00 8.27 0.20
N GLU A 108 -0.31 9.54 0.46
CA GLU A 108 -0.83 10.44 -0.58
C GLU A 108 0.19 10.63 -1.69
N ARG A 109 1.45 10.85 -1.33
CA ARG A 109 2.51 11.04 -2.32
C ARG A 109 2.72 9.81 -3.19
N VAL A 110 2.75 8.62 -2.62
CA VAL A 110 2.85 7.35 -3.37
C VAL A 110 1.65 7.17 -4.30
N ALA A 111 0.44 7.43 -3.82
CA ALA A 111 -0.78 7.34 -4.63
C ALA A 111 -0.76 8.33 -5.83
N GLU A 112 -0.29 9.55 -5.62
CA GLU A 112 -0.12 10.54 -6.70
C GLU A 112 0.85 10.03 -7.78
N LEU A 113 2.02 9.52 -7.37
CA LEU A 113 3.04 8.99 -8.28
C LEU A 113 2.50 7.79 -9.07
N ALA A 114 1.84 6.85 -8.39
CA ALA A 114 1.23 5.68 -9.01
C ALA A 114 0.17 6.06 -10.07
N LEU A 115 -0.74 6.97 -9.72
CA LEU A 115 -1.80 7.40 -10.63
C LEU A 115 -1.25 8.24 -11.79
N ALA A 116 -0.20 9.03 -11.57
CA ALA A 116 0.50 9.78 -12.62
C ALA A 116 1.21 8.83 -13.59
N PHE A 117 1.94 7.82 -13.08
CA PHE A 117 2.57 6.79 -13.90
C PHE A 117 1.54 6.07 -14.78
N LEU A 118 0.45 5.56 -14.19
CA LEU A 118 -0.62 4.90 -14.96
C LEU A 118 -1.23 5.83 -16.01
N GLY A 119 -1.39 7.12 -15.68
CA GLY A 119 -1.91 8.10 -16.62
C GLY A 119 -0.98 8.41 -17.81
N SER A 120 0.30 8.07 -17.70
CA SER A 120 1.30 8.23 -18.76
C SER A 120 1.39 7.03 -19.72
N LEU A 121 0.74 5.90 -19.38
CA LEU A 121 0.78 4.67 -20.16
C LEU A 121 -0.28 4.67 -21.28
N ASP A 122 0.03 3.91 -22.33
CA ASP A 122 -0.94 3.41 -23.30
C ASP A 122 -1.13 1.89 -23.13
N GLU A 123 -2.13 1.33 -23.82
CA GLU A 123 -2.44 -0.11 -23.73
C GLU A 123 -1.28 -1.00 -24.23
N GLU A 124 -0.44 -0.51 -25.11
CA GLU A 124 0.73 -1.26 -25.60
C GLU A 124 1.82 -1.34 -24.53
N ALA A 125 1.99 -0.28 -23.75
CA ALA A 125 2.94 -0.26 -22.64
C ALA A 125 2.66 -1.34 -21.58
N LEU A 126 1.40 -1.77 -21.40
CA LEU A 126 1.04 -2.86 -20.49
C LEU A 126 1.64 -4.21 -20.87
N LYS A 127 2.03 -4.41 -22.11
CA LYS A 127 2.68 -5.63 -22.62
C LYS A 127 4.19 -5.65 -22.40
N ARG A 128 4.78 -4.51 -21.97
CA ARG A 128 6.19 -4.41 -21.67
C ARG A 128 6.60 -5.44 -20.64
N GLU A 129 7.74 -6.11 -20.86
CA GLU A 129 8.31 -7.03 -19.89
C GLU A 129 8.88 -6.29 -18.66
N VAL A 130 8.58 -6.84 -17.50
CA VAL A 130 9.12 -6.44 -16.20
C VAL A 130 9.84 -7.63 -15.60
N LYS A 131 11.11 -7.43 -15.21
CA LYS A 131 11.92 -8.46 -14.58
C LYS A 131 11.79 -8.38 -13.06
N LEU A 132 11.31 -9.46 -12.44
CA LEU A 132 11.17 -9.61 -11.00
C LEU A 132 12.02 -10.80 -10.52
N ARG A 133 13.21 -10.52 -10.00
CA ARG A 133 14.16 -11.57 -9.57
C ARG A 133 14.39 -12.59 -10.69
N GLU A 134 13.91 -13.84 -10.49
CA GLU A 134 14.13 -14.96 -11.41
C GLU A 134 13.04 -15.10 -12.49
N ARG A 135 12.04 -14.25 -12.49
CA ARG A 135 10.91 -14.34 -13.44
C ARG A 135 10.68 -13.03 -14.17
N THR A 136 10.08 -13.15 -15.34
CA THR A 136 9.63 -12.02 -16.16
C THR A 136 8.12 -12.13 -16.34
N GLU A 137 7.43 -11.02 -16.23
CA GLU A 137 6.00 -10.92 -16.47
C GLU A 137 5.70 -9.63 -17.23
N THR A 138 4.46 -9.44 -17.70
CA THR A 138 4.09 -8.18 -18.32
C THR A 138 3.87 -7.08 -17.26
N LEU A 139 4.02 -5.82 -17.65
CA LEU A 139 3.71 -4.69 -16.77
C LEU A 139 2.26 -4.75 -16.27
N GLY A 140 1.31 -5.11 -17.17
CA GLY A 140 -0.09 -5.25 -16.79
C GLY A 140 -0.33 -6.34 -15.75
N ASP A 141 0.31 -7.52 -15.92
CA ASP A 141 0.23 -8.61 -14.93
C ASP A 141 0.86 -8.19 -13.61
N SER A 142 2.00 -7.51 -13.67
CA SER A 142 2.70 -7.01 -12.48
C SER A 142 1.85 -6.05 -11.68
N ILE A 143 1.23 -5.07 -12.32
CA ILE A 143 0.30 -4.13 -11.68
C ILE A 143 -0.90 -4.88 -11.07
N ASN A 144 -1.49 -5.79 -11.83
CA ASN A 144 -2.66 -6.53 -11.35
C ASN A 144 -2.35 -7.40 -10.13
N LEU A 145 -1.29 -8.24 -10.21
CA LEU A 145 -0.98 -9.22 -9.16
C LEU A 145 -0.41 -8.55 -7.90
N HIS A 146 0.60 -7.69 -8.07
CA HIS A 146 1.39 -7.17 -6.96
C HIS A 146 0.81 -5.88 -6.35
N LEU A 147 -0.05 -5.19 -7.08
CA LEU A 147 -0.66 -3.97 -6.60
C LEU A 147 -2.18 -4.14 -6.42
N VAL A 148 -2.95 -4.38 -7.47
CA VAL A 148 -4.40 -4.43 -7.33
C VAL A 148 -4.84 -5.58 -6.40
N ILE A 149 -4.47 -6.82 -6.70
CA ILE A 149 -4.92 -7.99 -5.93
C ILE A 149 -4.31 -8.00 -4.52
N HIS A 150 -3.00 -7.78 -4.43
CA HIS A 150 -2.28 -7.84 -3.17
C HIS A 150 -2.71 -6.72 -2.21
N LEU A 151 -2.73 -5.45 -2.65
CA LEU A 151 -3.14 -4.34 -1.80
C LEU A 151 -4.62 -4.46 -1.39
N ASN A 152 -5.50 -4.93 -2.30
CA ASN A 152 -6.89 -5.16 -1.93
C ASN A 152 -7.04 -6.30 -0.89
N GLY A 153 -6.14 -7.29 -0.91
CA GLY A 153 -6.04 -8.30 0.14
C GLY A 153 -5.80 -7.67 1.52
N HIS A 154 -4.76 -6.81 1.63
CA HIS A 154 -4.46 -6.10 2.89
C HIS A 154 -5.57 -5.11 3.30
N ARG A 155 -6.27 -4.50 2.36
CA ARG A 155 -7.48 -3.72 2.68
C ARG A 155 -8.57 -4.60 3.31
N GLY A 156 -8.72 -5.84 2.86
CA GLY A 156 -9.60 -6.83 3.48
C GLY A 156 -9.17 -7.18 4.91
N GLU A 157 -7.86 -7.35 5.15
CA GLU A 157 -7.31 -7.57 6.51
C GLU A 157 -7.60 -6.38 7.43
N VAL A 158 -7.44 -5.15 6.96
CA VAL A 158 -7.81 -3.93 7.72
C VAL A 158 -9.27 -3.99 8.17
N ASN A 159 -10.19 -4.33 7.27
CA ASN A 159 -11.61 -4.44 7.61
C ASN A 159 -11.91 -5.59 8.58
N LEU A 160 -11.20 -6.71 8.45
CA LEU A 160 -11.28 -7.82 9.41
C LEU A 160 -10.83 -7.36 10.81
N LEU A 161 -9.66 -6.71 10.89
CA LEU A 161 -9.12 -6.18 12.16
C LEU A 161 -10.05 -5.17 12.81
N ARG A 162 -10.63 -4.25 12.03
CA ARG A 162 -11.65 -3.32 12.52
C ARG A 162 -12.86 -4.06 13.11
N GLY A 163 -13.36 -5.06 12.40
CA GLY A 163 -14.48 -5.89 12.86
C GLY A 163 -14.16 -6.66 14.15
N MET A 164 -12.95 -7.20 14.30
CA MET A 164 -12.48 -7.85 15.53
C MET A 164 -12.46 -6.91 16.74
N MET A 165 -12.29 -5.62 16.51
CA MET A 165 -12.34 -4.56 17.53
C MET A 165 -13.75 -3.98 17.72
N GLY A 166 -14.78 -4.51 17.06
CA GLY A 166 -16.15 -4.02 17.12
C GLY A 166 -16.40 -2.70 16.40
N LEU A 167 -15.54 -2.38 15.42
CA LEU A 167 -15.64 -1.15 14.63
C LEU A 167 -16.25 -1.43 13.24
N GLU A 168 -16.90 -0.42 12.69
CA GLU A 168 -17.41 -0.52 11.32
C GLU A 168 -16.26 -0.65 10.31
N PRO A 169 -16.47 -1.41 9.22
CA PRO A 169 -15.51 -1.47 8.14
C PRO A 169 -15.33 -0.09 7.50
N VAL A 170 -14.18 0.13 6.87
CA VAL A 170 -13.98 1.31 6.02
C VAL A 170 -14.92 1.18 4.82
N LEU A 171 -16.07 1.83 4.91
CA LEU A 171 -17.03 1.89 3.82
C LEU A 171 -16.55 2.95 2.84
N LEU A 172 -16.21 2.51 1.65
CA LEU A 172 -15.98 3.41 0.53
C LEU A 172 -17.34 3.81 -0.01
N ASN A 173 -17.94 4.82 0.60
CA ASN A 173 -19.09 5.47 0.02
C ASN A 173 -18.69 5.86 -1.41
N GLN A 174 -19.40 5.34 -2.38
CA GLN A 174 -19.34 5.85 -3.74
C GLN A 174 -19.79 7.30 -3.60
N GLY A 175 -18.81 8.21 -3.64
CA GLY A 175 -19.05 9.63 -3.51
C GLY A 175 -20.13 10.01 -4.52
N GLY A 176 -21.16 10.67 -4.00
CA GLY A 176 -22.13 11.33 -4.84
C GLY A 176 -21.50 12.48 -5.63
#